data_93f8c07114d6f4c2dad87ecb7e5a0685
#
_entry.id   93f8c07114d6f4c2dad87ecb7e5a0685
#
_cell.length_a   1.000
_cell.length_b   1.000
_cell.length_c   1.000
_cell.angle_alpha   90.00
_cell.angle_beta   90.00
_cell.angle_gamma   90.00
#
_symmetry.space_group_name_H-M   'P 1'
#
loop_
_entity.id
_entity.type
_entity.pdbx_description
1 polymer ?
#
loop_
_entity_poly.entity_id
_entity_poly.type
_entity_poly.pdbx_seq_one_letter_code
_entity_poly.pdbx_strand_id
1 'polypeptide(L)'
;MTIYTEWTIREGSSEPVVFVLYDGSSVYNLTGATPVEIRLVPRAGGATLSFTTSDSELAVTDASNGEVTFYPATDTLAYSDQAYDVYFKVTDSSGYIVYFPSNAAFVIQMLDNP
;
A
#
# COMPACT_ATOMS: atom_id res chain seq x y z
N MET A 1 18.17 8.41 -6.07
CA MET A 1 17.30 7.99 -7.19
C MET A 1 15.97 7.53 -6.62
N THR A 2 14.85 8.01 -7.17
CA THR A 2 13.53 7.56 -6.76
C THR A 2 13.11 6.35 -7.59
N ILE A 3 12.69 5.28 -6.94
CA ILE A 3 12.11 4.11 -7.58
C ILE A 3 10.60 4.34 -7.69
N TYR A 4 10.06 4.20 -8.88
CA TYR A 4 8.65 4.42 -9.16
C TYR A 4 8.01 3.10 -9.54
N THR A 5 6.96 2.70 -8.83
CA THR A 5 6.17 1.50 -9.14
C THR A 5 4.70 1.87 -9.25
N GLU A 6 4.09 1.44 -10.34
CA GLU A 6 2.71 1.77 -10.66
C GLU A 6 1.89 0.49 -10.89
N TRP A 7 0.71 0.47 -10.30
CA TRP A 7 -0.33 -0.53 -10.58
C TRP A 7 -1.48 0.15 -11.29
N THR A 8 -2.07 -0.54 -12.25
CA THR A 8 -3.26 -0.05 -12.97
C THR A 8 -4.43 -0.96 -12.62
N ILE A 9 -5.48 -0.38 -12.04
CA ILE A 9 -6.62 -1.12 -11.51
C ILE A 9 -7.90 -0.52 -12.10
N ARG A 10 -8.79 -1.39 -12.56
CA ARG A 10 -10.10 -0.98 -13.05
C ARG A 10 -11.05 -0.83 -11.85
N GLU A 11 -11.88 0.20 -11.86
CA GLU A 11 -12.88 0.44 -10.82
C GLU A 11 -13.77 -0.80 -10.64
N GLY A 12 -14.03 -1.18 -9.40
CA GLY A 12 -14.82 -2.35 -9.06
C GLY A 12 -14.04 -3.65 -8.96
N SER A 13 -12.74 -3.63 -9.29
CA SER A 13 -11.88 -4.80 -9.13
C SER A 13 -11.57 -5.05 -7.66
N SER A 14 -11.58 -6.32 -7.28
CA SER A 14 -11.16 -6.79 -5.95
C SER A 14 -9.86 -7.58 -6.01
N GLU A 15 -9.09 -7.47 -7.11
CA GLU A 15 -7.81 -8.15 -7.23
C GLU A 15 -6.84 -7.69 -6.15
N PRO A 16 -6.12 -8.63 -5.52
CA PRO A 16 -5.08 -8.27 -4.56
C PRO A 16 -3.94 -7.47 -5.21
N VAL A 17 -3.43 -6.48 -4.49
CA VAL A 17 -2.28 -5.68 -4.91
C VAL A 17 -1.12 -6.00 -3.98
N VAL A 18 -0.02 -6.49 -4.53
CA VAL A 18 1.15 -6.93 -3.76
C VAL A 18 2.20 -5.83 -3.76
N PHE A 19 2.63 -5.42 -2.58
CA PHE A 19 3.71 -4.46 -2.39
C PHE A 19 4.89 -5.14 -1.72
N VAL A 20 6.09 -4.75 -2.13
CA VAL A 20 7.32 -5.16 -1.43
C VAL A 20 7.99 -3.90 -0.92
N LEU A 21 8.27 -3.87 0.39
CA LEU A 21 8.88 -2.73 1.05
C LEU A 21 10.40 -2.91 1.08
N TYR A 22 11.12 -1.85 0.71
CA TYR A 22 12.58 -1.84 0.63
C TYR A 22 13.16 -0.82 1.59
N ASP A 23 14.27 -1.18 2.21
CA ASP A 23 15.16 -0.28 2.93
C ASP A 23 16.44 -0.16 2.11
N GLY A 24 16.56 0.93 1.35
CA GLY A 24 17.60 1.06 0.36
C GLY A 24 17.42 0.06 -0.78
N SER A 25 18.42 -0.80 -1.00
CA SER A 25 18.37 -1.83 -2.04
C SER A 25 17.96 -3.21 -1.52
N SER A 26 17.71 -3.34 -0.22
CA SER A 26 17.36 -4.61 0.43
C SER A 26 15.89 -4.62 0.81
N VAL A 27 15.26 -5.80 0.77
CA VAL A 27 13.90 -5.95 1.28
C VAL A 27 13.89 -5.67 2.78
N TYR A 28 12.82 -5.01 3.25
CA TYR A 28 12.65 -4.71 4.67
C TYR A 28 12.00 -5.90 5.36
N ASN A 29 12.64 -6.41 6.41
CA ASN A 29 12.12 -7.55 7.17
C ASN A 29 11.00 -7.06 8.10
N LEU A 30 9.78 -7.53 7.86
CA LEU A 30 8.59 -7.18 8.62
C LEU A 30 8.31 -8.13 9.78
N THR A 31 9.20 -9.08 10.08
CA THR A 31 9.00 -10.04 11.15
C THR A 31 8.80 -9.32 12.49
N GLY A 32 7.69 -9.58 13.15
CA GLY A 32 7.33 -8.94 14.42
C GLY A 32 6.79 -7.52 14.29
N ALA A 33 6.72 -6.96 13.08
CA ALA A 33 6.13 -5.64 12.88
C ALA A 33 4.61 -5.69 13.03
N THR A 34 4.06 -4.83 13.87
CA THR A 34 2.61 -4.70 14.06
C THR A 34 2.30 -3.39 14.78
N PRO A 35 1.30 -2.60 14.34
CA PRO A 35 0.57 -2.78 13.09
C PRO A 35 1.38 -2.33 11.87
N VAL A 36 0.99 -2.82 10.69
CA VAL A 36 1.36 -2.23 9.41
C VAL A 36 0.11 -1.54 8.89
N GLU A 37 0.25 -0.27 8.48
CA GLU A 37 -0.85 0.54 7.97
C GLU A 37 -0.56 0.94 6.53
N ILE A 38 -1.56 0.80 5.64
CA ILE A 38 -1.51 1.37 4.29
C ILE A 38 -2.35 2.65 4.28
N ARG A 39 -1.84 3.69 3.60
CA ARG A 39 -2.55 4.94 3.34
C ARG A 39 -2.63 5.18 1.86
N LEU A 40 -3.83 5.43 1.37
CA LEU A 40 -4.08 5.70 -0.04
C LEU A 40 -4.60 7.14 -0.14
N VAL A 41 -3.78 8.02 -0.72
CA VAL A 41 -4.07 9.45 -0.83
C VAL A 41 -4.59 9.72 -2.24
N PRO A 42 -5.90 10.05 -2.41
CA PRO A 42 -6.47 10.32 -3.73
C PRO A 42 -5.88 11.58 -4.35
N ARG A 43 -5.43 11.50 -5.59
CA ARG A 43 -4.89 12.67 -6.30
C ARG A 43 -5.95 13.70 -6.64
N ALA A 44 -7.22 13.29 -6.72
CA ALA A 44 -8.33 14.21 -6.95
C ALA A 44 -8.70 15.04 -5.71
N GLY A 45 -8.08 14.77 -4.55
CA GLY A 45 -8.26 15.58 -3.36
C GLY A 45 -9.31 15.08 -2.38
N GLY A 46 -9.78 13.84 -2.53
CA GLY A 46 -10.71 13.23 -1.57
C GLY A 46 -10.03 12.85 -0.26
N ALA A 47 -10.79 12.20 0.64
CA ALA A 47 -10.28 11.75 1.93
C ALA A 47 -9.29 10.61 1.76
N THR A 48 -8.21 10.63 2.55
CA THR A 48 -7.25 9.52 2.60
C THR A 48 -7.92 8.26 3.13
N LEU A 49 -7.73 7.15 2.42
CA LEU A 49 -8.14 5.83 2.88
C LEU A 49 -7.02 5.20 3.70
N SER A 50 -7.37 4.51 4.77
CA SER A 50 -6.38 3.92 5.68
C SER A 50 -6.88 2.57 6.18
N PHE A 51 -6.00 1.55 6.09
CA PHE A 51 -6.28 0.21 6.59
C PHE A 51 -5.06 -0.30 7.34
N THR A 52 -5.28 -1.10 8.37
CA THR A 52 -4.20 -1.74 9.14
C THR A 52 -4.26 -3.26 8.99
N THR A 53 -3.24 -3.94 9.47
CA THR A 53 -3.20 -5.42 9.47
C THR A 53 -4.21 -6.06 10.40
N SER A 54 -4.95 -5.26 11.20
CA SER A 54 -6.12 -5.74 11.93
C SER A 54 -7.39 -5.72 11.06
N ASP A 55 -7.34 -5.09 9.89
CA ASP A 55 -8.44 -5.06 8.93
C ASP A 55 -8.28 -6.18 7.90
N SER A 56 -9.38 -6.67 7.34
CA SER A 56 -9.33 -7.72 6.32
C SER A 56 -8.70 -7.27 5.00
N GLU A 57 -8.60 -5.94 4.78
CA GLU A 57 -8.07 -5.36 3.55
C GLU A 57 -6.54 -5.37 3.46
N LEU A 58 -5.83 -5.64 4.56
CA LEU A 58 -4.37 -5.61 4.56
C LEU A 58 -3.78 -6.78 5.33
N ALA A 59 -2.78 -7.43 4.76
CA ALA A 59 -2.06 -8.53 5.42
C ALA A 59 -0.57 -8.51 5.05
N VAL A 60 0.27 -8.86 6.02
CA VAL A 60 1.68 -9.17 5.75
C VAL A 60 1.73 -10.61 5.24
N THR A 61 2.03 -10.78 3.95
CA THR A 61 1.95 -12.08 3.29
C THR A 61 3.29 -12.81 3.22
N ASP A 62 4.40 -12.10 3.33
CA ASP A 62 5.74 -12.68 3.44
C ASP A 62 6.64 -11.71 4.22
N ALA A 63 6.63 -11.85 5.53
CA ALA A 63 7.28 -10.90 6.44
C ALA A 63 8.79 -10.78 6.19
N SER A 64 9.49 -11.89 6.03
CA SER A 64 10.95 -11.86 5.85
C SER A 64 11.38 -11.22 4.54
N ASN A 65 10.50 -11.19 3.55
CA ASN A 65 10.75 -10.56 2.25
C ASN A 65 10.04 -9.21 2.07
N GLY A 66 9.48 -8.65 3.15
CA GLY A 66 8.86 -7.33 3.12
C GLY A 66 7.57 -7.25 2.31
N GLU A 67 6.89 -8.38 2.11
CA GLU A 67 5.70 -8.42 1.26
C GLU A 67 4.43 -8.13 2.05
N VAL A 68 3.67 -7.16 1.57
CA VAL A 68 2.37 -6.76 2.12
C VAL A 68 1.35 -6.79 0.98
N THR A 69 0.21 -7.41 1.21
CA THR A 69 -0.84 -7.49 0.20
C THR A 69 -2.06 -6.70 0.65
N PHE A 70 -2.54 -5.84 -0.25
CA PHE A 70 -3.76 -5.07 -0.09
C PHE A 70 -4.90 -5.74 -0.87
N TYR A 71 -6.01 -5.98 -0.18
CA TYR A 71 -7.20 -6.64 -0.72
C TYR A 71 -8.34 -5.62 -0.78
N PRO A 72 -8.47 -4.84 -1.88
CA PRO A 72 -9.54 -3.85 -1.95
C PRO A 72 -10.91 -4.54 -2.06
N ALA A 73 -11.90 -3.99 -1.37
CA ALA A 73 -13.28 -4.33 -1.64
C ALA A 73 -13.72 -3.68 -2.97
N THR A 74 -14.80 -4.16 -3.56
CA THR A 74 -15.25 -3.69 -4.88
C THR A 74 -15.62 -2.21 -4.93
N ASP A 75 -15.89 -1.59 -3.77
CA ASP A 75 -16.24 -0.17 -3.65
C ASP A 75 -15.16 0.67 -2.98
N THR A 76 -13.98 0.10 -2.72
CA THR A 76 -12.90 0.81 -2.01
C THR A 76 -12.22 1.86 -2.89
N LEU A 77 -11.88 1.48 -4.12
CA LEU A 77 -11.13 2.33 -5.04
C LEU A 77 -12.07 2.88 -6.11
N ALA A 78 -12.03 4.18 -6.34
CA ALA A 78 -12.94 4.86 -7.26
C ALA A 78 -12.19 5.51 -8.41
N TYR A 79 -12.72 5.40 -9.63
CA TYR A 79 -12.16 6.04 -10.81
C TYR A 79 -12.15 7.57 -10.67
N SER A 80 -13.15 8.15 -9.99
CA SER A 80 -13.21 9.59 -9.77
C SER A 80 -12.01 10.14 -8.99
N ASP A 81 -11.30 9.29 -8.26
CA ASP A 81 -10.08 9.68 -7.55
C ASP A 81 -8.84 9.68 -8.45
N GLN A 82 -8.96 9.24 -9.70
CA GLN A 82 -7.93 9.20 -10.75
C GLN A 82 -6.78 8.26 -10.42
N ALA A 83 -6.04 8.55 -9.36
CA ALA A 83 -4.94 7.75 -8.87
C ALA A 83 -4.79 7.94 -7.37
N TYR A 84 -4.13 6.98 -6.74
CA TYR A 84 -3.80 7.06 -5.32
C TYR A 84 -2.28 7.01 -5.17
N ASP A 85 -1.74 7.93 -4.39
CA ASP A 85 -0.39 7.79 -3.87
C ASP A 85 -0.45 6.91 -2.63
N VAL A 86 0.40 5.89 -2.57
CA VAL A 86 0.33 4.85 -1.53
C VAL A 86 1.52 4.96 -0.60
N TYR A 87 1.23 4.98 0.70
CA TYR A 87 2.24 5.04 1.77
C TYR A 87 1.98 3.94 2.78
N PHE A 88 3.05 3.49 3.41
CA PHE A 88 2.96 2.52 4.51
C PHE A 88 3.57 3.12 5.76
N LYS A 89 2.90 2.88 6.89
CA LYS A 89 3.41 3.18 8.23
C LYS A 89 3.59 1.86 8.95
N VAL A 90 4.82 1.55 9.31
CA VAL A 90 5.18 0.28 9.95
C VAL A 90 5.66 0.56 11.36
N THR A 91 5.10 -0.14 12.35
CA THR A 91 5.65 -0.17 13.70
C THR A 91 6.44 -1.46 13.83
N ASP A 92 7.76 -1.36 13.98
CA ASP A 92 8.63 -2.53 14.01
C ASP A 92 8.57 -3.25 15.36
N SER A 93 9.28 -4.38 15.47
CA SER A 93 9.28 -5.19 16.69
C SER A 93 9.87 -4.47 17.92
N SER A 94 10.62 -3.41 17.70
CA SER A 94 11.18 -2.56 18.76
C SER A 94 10.28 -1.37 19.13
N GLY A 95 9.17 -1.18 18.40
CA GLY A 95 8.24 -0.07 18.62
C GLY A 95 8.59 1.19 17.82
N TYR A 96 9.61 1.17 16.96
CA TYR A 96 9.91 2.29 16.10
C TYR A 96 8.96 2.38 14.93
N ILE A 97 8.62 3.61 14.53
CA ILE A 97 7.72 3.89 13.40
C ILE A 97 8.57 4.22 12.19
N VAL A 98 8.35 3.48 11.10
CA VAL A 98 9.06 3.66 9.83
C VAL A 98 8.03 3.85 8.72
N TYR A 99 8.27 4.84 7.85
CA TYR A 99 7.38 5.13 6.71
C TYR A 99 8.00 4.65 5.41
N PHE A 100 7.17 4.09 4.55
CA PHE A 100 7.55 3.63 3.22
C PHE A 100 6.62 4.23 2.16
N PRO A 101 7.10 4.44 0.93
CA PRO A 101 8.49 4.26 0.51
C PRO A 101 9.35 5.41 1.02
N SER A 102 10.63 5.14 1.31
CA SER A 102 11.56 6.16 1.78
C SER A 102 12.19 6.96 0.63
N ASN A 103 12.42 6.30 -0.51
CA ASN A 103 13.03 6.89 -1.71
C ASN A 103 12.38 6.38 -2.99
N ALA A 104 11.09 6.05 -2.92
CA ALA A 104 10.34 5.50 -4.03
C ALA A 104 8.94 6.13 -4.07
N ALA A 105 8.18 5.86 -5.11
CA ALA A 105 6.77 6.23 -5.21
C ALA A 105 5.96 4.99 -5.57
N PHE A 106 4.89 4.74 -4.80
CA PHE A 106 3.90 3.72 -5.13
C PHE A 106 2.62 4.43 -5.57
N VAL A 107 2.13 4.08 -6.75
CA VAL A 107 0.96 4.72 -7.34
C VAL A 107 -0.02 3.67 -7.85
N ILE A 108 -1.28 3.80 -7.50
CA ILE A 108 -2.37 3.02 -8.09
C ILE A 108 -3.13 3.93 -9.05
N GLN A 109 -3.08 3.62 -10.36
CA GLN A 109 -3.86 4.30 -11.38
C GLN A 109 -5.22 3.64 -11.51
N MET A 110 -6.28 4.44 -11.59
CA MET A 110 -7.64 3.94 -11.73
C MET A 110 -8.10 4.01 -13.18
N LEU A 111 -8.71 2.93 -13.66
CA LEU A 111 -9.38 2.89 -14.94
C LEU A 111 -10.88 2.85 -14.73
N ASP A 112 -11.62 3.49 -15.64
CA ASP A 112 -13.07 3.46 -15.63
C ASP A 112 -13.57 2.03 -15.90
N ASN A 113 -14.69 1.68 -15.29
CA ASN A 113 -15.35 0.41 -15.54
C ASN A 113 -16.15 0.53 -16.83
N PRO A 114 -15.87 -0.31 -17.85
CA PRO A 114 -16.55 -0.22 -19.13
C PRO A 114 -18.04 -0.59 -19.04
#